data_717610586a5724e28f460d5fa3d07465
#
_entry.id   717610586a5724e28f460d5fa3d07465
#
_cell.length_a   1.000
_cell.length_b   1.000
_cell.length_c   1.000
_cell.angle_alpha   90.00
_cell.angle_beta   90.00
_cell.angle_gamma   90.00
#
_symmetry.space_group_name_H-M   'P 1'
#
loop_
_entity.id
_entity.type
_entity.pdbx_description
1 polymer ?
#
loop_
_entity_poly.entity_id
_entity_poly.type
_entity_poly.pdbx_seq_one_letter_code
_entity_poly.pdbx_strand_id
1 'polypeptide(L)'
;NMISSIKEQAEKQAESMQSQMTDEQKAALAANPELAKKQQDEMQKNIDEQVKKIENADIFEILNMIPDEQRADVIDKISEKMDDMSDTMLEQAATSFIKETYSVLGVNTDKLQNRYILTTGGKMLALAFLGMLASVTVGLLASRVAASTGRDLRGKVFKKVVGFSNAEFDRFSTASLITRSTNDIQQIQMLAVMLLRMVMYAPIMAIGGIFKVLHTNVSMSWIIVLGVILIVMVVAVLFIVAIPKFKILQNLVDRLNLVTREILTGLPVIRAFSTEKHEEERFDKANRDLTRTNLFVNRAMTFMMPMMMLIMNGITILIVWSGAHGVSDGQMQVGDMMAFIQYTMQIIMSFLMICMISIMLPRAAVAADRVDEILTSRTAIEDPKTPEKLEESRKGEVKFDHVSFRYPGAEEDVLHDISFTAKPGQTTAIIGSTGSGKSTMINLIPRFYDVTEGTITLDGKDIRTISQHDLRDELGYVPQKGVLFSGTIESNILYGNPDGSEAEMKEAAEIAQATEFIEEKHKKYESPIAQGGSNVSGGQKQRLSIARAIAKKPKVYIFDDSFSAL
;
A
#
# COMPACT_ATOMS: atom_id res chain seq x y z
N ASN A 1 -61.73 13.93 4.14
CA ASN A 1 -62.31 15.14 4.79
C ASN A 1 -63.46 15.78 4.01
N MET A 2 -63.41 15.84 2.68
CA MET A 2 -64.52 16.38 1.84
C MET A 2 -65.78 15.51 1.92
N ILE A 3 -65.63 14.17 1.86
CA ILE A 3 -66.72 13.22 2.03
C ILE A 3 -67.34 13.32 3.43
N SER A 4 -66.56 13.49 4.49
CA SER A 4 -67.06 13.71 5.86
C SER A 4 -67.80 15.03 6.03
N SER A 5 -67.32 16.11 5.38
CA SER A 5 -67.97 17.41 5.39
C SER A 5 -69.30 17.40 4.62
N ILE A 6 -69.35 16.67 3.48
CA ILE A 6 -70.61 16.52 2.67
C ILE A 6 -71.63 15.66 3.42
N LYS A 7 -71.14 14.59 4.13
CA LYS A 7 -71.96 13.75 4.99
C LYS A 7 -72.59 14.55 6.16
N GLU A 8 -71.79 15.38 6.81
CA GLU A 8 -72.25 16.30 7.86
C GLU A 8 -73.21 17.36 7.36
N GLN A 9 -73.00 17.91 6.12
CA GLN A 9 -73.92 18.80 5.51
C GLN A 9 -75.26 18.14 5.11
N ALA A 10 -75.21 16.90 4.60
CA ALA A 10 -76.41 16.12 4.26
C ALA A 10 -77.22 15.77 5.55
N GLU A 11 -76.54 15.44 6.63
CA GLU A 11 -77.14 15.19 7.95
C GLU A 11 -77.81 16.47 8.51
N LYS A 12 -77.07 17.60 8.45
CA LYS A 12 -77.65 18.93 8.86
C LYS A 12 -78.80 19.36 8.00
N GLN A 13 -78.81 19.07 6.70
CA GLN A 13 -79.89 19.35 5.82
C GLN A 13 -81.10 18.46 6.10
N ALA A 14 -80.89 17.20 6.45
CA ALA A 14 -81.94 16.30 6.90
C ALA A 14 -82.56 16.72 8.25
N GLU A 15 -81.72 17.17 9.20
CA GLU A 15 -82.22 17.75 10.48
C GLU A 15 -83.00 19.04 10.24
N SER A 16 -82.60 19.92 9.31
CA SER A 16 -83.31 21.15 8.99
C SER A 16 -84.63 20.88 8.33
N MET A 17 -84.73 19.88 7.45
CA MET A 17 -86.04 19.43 6.85
C MET A 17 -86.95 18.86 7.96
N GLN A 18 -86.44 18.15 8.89
CA GLN A 18 -87.20 17.61 10.02
C GLN A 18 -87.67 18.69 10.98
N SER A 19 -86.95 19.82 11.10
CA SER A 19 -87.32 20.98 11.91
C SER A 19 -88.37 21.87 11.24
N GLN A 20 -88.46 21.83 9.90
CA GLN A 20 -89.45 22.62 9.11
C GLN A 20 -90.80 21.93 8.90
N MET A 21 -90.93 20.70 9.42
CA MET A 21 -92.22 19.99 9.36
C MET A 21 -93.26 20.66 10.25
N THR A 22 -94.50 20.89 9.70
CA THR A 22 -95.63 21.46 10.44
C THR A 22 -96.09 20.48 11.54
N ASP A 23 -96.68 21.03 12.61
CA ASP A 23 -97.13 20.23 13.77
C ASP A 23 -98.17 19.15 13.35
N GLU A 24 -98.98 19.39 12.30
CA GLU A 24 -99.83 18.36 11.72
C GLU A 24 -99.08 17.18 11.06
N GLN A 25 -97.95 17.47 10.38
CA GLN A 25 -97.13 16.45 9.74
C GLN A 25 -96.34 15.63 10.79
N LYS A 26 -95.91 16.25 11.86
CA LYS A 26 -95.25 15.52 13.01
C LYS A 26 -96.26 14.64 13.72
N ALA A 27 -97.52 15.09 13.87
CA ALA A 27 -98.58 14.29 14.48
C ALA A 27 -98.98 13.09 13.63
N ALA A 28 -98.97 13.23 12.30
CA ALA A 28 -99.25 12.15 11.35
C ALA A 28 -98.15 11.09 11.31
N LEU A 29 -96.92 11.51 11.44
CA LEU A 29 -95.73 10.58 11.55
C LEU A 29 -95.71 9.83 12.89
N ALA A 30 -96.10 10.48 14.00
CA ALA A 30 -96.22 9.85 15.29
C ALA A 30 -97.36 8.83 15.40
N ALA A 31 -98.38 8.99 14.59
CA ALA A 31 -99.55 8.07 14.53
C ALA A 31 -99.28 6.81 13.68
N ASN A 32 -98.21 6.78 12.87
CA ASN A 32 -97.96 5.64 11.98
C ASN A 32 -96.44 5.32 11.94
N PRO A 33 -95.96 4.57 12.90
CA PRO A 33 -94.53 4.27 13.07
C PRO A 33 -93.86 3.52 11.89
N GLU A 34 -94.63 2.76 11.09
CA GLU A 34 -94.17 2.13 9.85
C GLU A 34 -93.84 3.15 8.74
N LEU A 35 -94.65 4.21 8.63
CA LEU A 35 -94.42 5.26 7.64
C LEU A 35 -93.18 6.11 8.01
N ALA A 36 -93.01 6.42 9.27
CA ALA A 36 -91.83 7.11 9.78
C ALA A 36 -90.56 6.35 9.51
N LYS A 37 -90.56 5.02 9.77
CA LYS A 37 -89.42 4.14 9.49
C LYS A 37 -89.17 4.03 7.99
N LYS A 38 -90.17 3.95 7.18
CA LYS A 38 -90.00 3.88 5.71
C LYS A 38 -89.42 5.17 5.12
N GLN A 39 -89.82 6.33 5.62
CA GLN A 39 -89.23 7.65 5.23
C GLN A 39 -87.77 7.78 5.71
N GLN A 40 -87.47 7.27 6.91
CA GLN A 40 -86.16 7.29 7.43
C GLN A 40 -85.23 6.35 6.66
N ASP A 41 -85.69 5.12 6.32
CA ASP A 41 -84.96 4.18 5.48
C ASP A 41 -84.78 4.67 4.04
N GLU A 42 -85.76 5.34 3.43
CA GLU A 42 -85.62 5.98 2.10
C GLU A 42 -84.61 7.15 2.14
N MET A 43 -84.66 7.96 3.18
CA MET A 43 -83.74 9.08 3.37
C MET A 43 -82.28 8.59 3.58
N GLN A 44 -82.11 7.57 4.41
CA GLN A 44 -80.81 6.93 4.62
C GLN A 44 -80.26 6.28 3.34
N LYS A 45 -81.16 5.61 2.58
CA LYS A 45 -80.80 5.04 1.28
C LYS A 45 -80.41 6.08 0.25
N ASN A 46 -81.05 7.23 0.23
CA ASN A 46 -80.68 8.36 -0.65
C ASN A 46 -79.34 9.00 -0.26
N ILE A 47 -79.07 9.10 1.06
CA ILE A 47 -77.74 9.54 1.59
C ILE A 47 -76.69 8.56 1.20
N ASP A 48 -76.88 7.27 1.41
CA ASP A 48 -75.95 6.23 1.07
C ASP A 48 -75.69 6.13 -0.46
N GLU A 49 -76.70 6.30 -1.29
CA GLU A 49 -76.57 6.42 -2.76
C GLU A 49 -75.78 7.65 -3.20
N GLN A 50 -76.00 8.82 -2.57
CA GLN A 50 -75.22 10.02 -2.84
C GLN A 50 -73.75 9.87 -2.37
N VAL A 51 -73.48 9.31 -1.18
CA VAL A 51 -72.17 9.03 -0.70
C VAL A 51 -71.46 8.05 -1.63
N LYS A 52 -72.13 6.99 -2.07
CA LYS A 52 -71.59 6.04 -3.03
C LYS A 52 -71.30 6.64 -4.40
N LYS A 53 -72.10 7.59 -4.87
CA LYS A 53 -71.80 8.33 -6.09
C LYS A 53 -70.59 9.23 -5.96
N ILE A 54 -70.40 9.87 -4.81
CA ILE A 54 -69.23 10.71 -4.51
C ILE A 54 -67.97 9.87 -4.28
N GLU A 55 -68.09 8.71 -3.61
CA GLU A 55 -66.96 7.78 -3.43
C GLU A 55 -66.45 7.19 -4.75
N ASN A 56 -67.30 7.05 -5.74
CA ASN A 56 -66.95 6.51 -7.06
C ASN A 56 -66.78 7.60 -8.15
N ALA A 57 -67.02 8.89 -7.83
CA ALA A 57 -66.87 9.99 -8.75
C ALA A 57 -65.40 10.42 -8.89
N ASP A 58 -64.99 10.73 -10.12
CA ASP A 58 -63.70 11.34 -10.40
C ASP A 58 -63.61 12.75 -9.77
N ILE A 59 -62.39 13.16 -9.39
CA ILE A 59 -62.14 14.49 -8.77
C ILE A 59 -62.68 15.64 -9.61
N PHE A 60 -62.67 15.49 -10.93
CA PHE A 60 -63.27 16.48 -11.85
C PHE A 60 -64.79 16.46 -11.85
N GLU A 61 -65.44 15.30 -11.66
CA GLU A 61 -66.87 15.18 -11.46
C GLU A 61 -67.30 15.80 -10.14
N ILE A 62 -66.55 15.61 -9.09
CA ILE A 62 -66.77 16.19 -7.76
C ILE A 62 -66.65 17.72 -7.83
N LEU A 63 -65.62 18.25 -8.52
CA LEU A 63 -65.49 19.71 -8.73
C LEU A 63 -66.58 20.29 -9.54
N ASN A 64 -67.13 19.55 -10.51
CA ASN A 64 -68.29 19.99 -11.33
C ASN A 64 -69.63 19.91 -10.58
N MET A 65 -69.73 19.15 -9.50
CA MET A 65 -70.89 19.09 -8.61
C MET A 65 -70.99 20.29 -7.65
N ILE A 66 -69.88 21.05 -7.48
CA ILE A 66 -69.87 22.25 -6.64
C ILE A 66 -70.40 23.44 -7.42
N PRO A 67 -71.39 24.24 -6.89
CA PRO A 67 -71.84 25.44 -7.51
C PRO A 67 -70.72 26.43 -7.82
N ASP A 68 -70.83 27.15 -8.99
CA ASP A 68 -69.71 28.00 -9.45
C ASP A 68 -69.29 29.08 -8.44
N GLU A 69 -70.26 29.60 -7.64
CA GLU A 69 -69.99 30.58 -6.58
C GLU A 69 -69.17 30.04 -5.43
N GLN A 70 -69.25 28.73 -5.11
CA GLN A 70 -68.52 28.09 -4.05
C GLN A 70 -67.23 27.47 -4.56
N ARG A 71 -67.11 27.25 -5.87
CA ARG A 71 -65.90 26.65 -6.48
C ARG A 71 -64.66 27.53 -6.31
N ALA A 72 -64.84 28.87 -6.45
CA ALA A 72 -63.78 29.85 -6.25
C ALA A 72 -63.25 29.82 -4.80
N ASP A 73 -64.11 29.81 -3.79
CA ASP A 73 -63.75 29.74 -2.37
C ASP A 73 -63.05 28.40 -1.99
N VAL A 74 -63.46 27.32 -2.64
CA VAL A 74 -62.83 26.01 -2.45
C VAL A 74 -61.41 25.97 -3.09
N ILE A 75 -61.25 26.55 -4.27
CA ILE A 75 -59.96 26.66 -4.96
C ILE A 75 -59.02 27.56 -4.18
N ASP A 76 -59.47 28.71 -3.67
CA ASP A 76 -58.66 29.61 -2.86
C ASP A 76 -58.19 28.95 -1.54
N LYS A 77 -59.07 28.22 -0.86
CA LYS A 77 -58.70 27.44 0.35
C LYS A 77 -57.75 26.27 0.06
N ILE A 78 -57.84 25.66 -1.11
CA ILE A 78 -56.90 24.63 -1.54
C ILE A 78 -55.55 25.27 -1.86
N SER A 79 -55.54 26.41 -2.56
CA SER A 79 -54.31 27.16 -2.88
C SER A 79 -53.59 27.62 -1.62
N GLU A 80 -54.31 28.21 -0.64
CA GLU A 80 -53.75 28.60 0.65
C GLU A 80 -53.13 27.40 1.42
N LYS A 81 -53.80 26.24 1.41
CA LYS A 81 -53.24 25.03 2.00
C LYS A 81 -52.05 24.46 1.21
N MET A 82 -52.03 24.64 -0.09
CA MET A 82 -50.89 24.23 -0.93
C MET A 82 -49.68 25.14 -0.71
N ASP A 83 -49.87 26.43 -0.47
CA ASP A 83 -48.80 27.37 -0.13
C ASP A 83 -48.15 27.08 1.22
N ASP A 84 -48.92 26.51 2.17
CA ASP A 84 -48.43 26.04 3.48
C ASP A 84 -47.73 24.66 3.44
N MET A 85 -47.84 23.92 2.32
CA MET A 85 -47.21 22.61 2.15
C MET A 85 -45.74 22.75 1.80
N SER A 86 -44.90 21.85 2.36
CA SER A 86 -43.51 21.72 1.91
C SER A 86 -43.45 21.23 0.46
N ASP A 87 -42.39 21.63 -0.27
CA ASP A 87 -42.19 21.25 -1.69
C ASP A 87 -42.32 19.74 -1.91
N THR A 88 -41.87 18.93 -0.97
CA THR A 88 -41.89 17.45 -1.03
C THR A 88 -43.32 16.90 -0.87
N MET A 89 -44.16 17.52 -0.02
CA MET A 89 -45.60 17.20 0.09
C MET A 89 -46.35 17.59 -1.17
N LEU A 90 -46.02 18.72 -1.75
CA LEU A 90 -46.56 19.20 -3.02
C LEU A 90 -46.22 18.22 -4.16
N GLU A 91 -44.96 17.76 -4.26
CA GLU A 91 -44.54 16.75 -5.25
C GLU A 91 -45.25 15.41 -5.05
N GLN A 92 -45.44 14.95 -3.81
CA GLN A 92 -46.20 13.72 -3.54
C GLN A 92 -47.68 13.85 -3.91
N ALA A 93 -48.31 14.95 -3.56
CA ALA A 93 -49.67 15.23 -3.93
C ALA A 93 -49.83 15.33 -5.45
N ALA A 94 -48.93 16.04 -6.13
CA ALA A 94 -48.92 16.16 -7.61
C ALA A 94 -48.68 14.78 -8.26
N THR A 95 -47.79 13.96 -7.74
CA THR A 95 -47.54 12.60 -8.24
C THR A 95 -48.78 11.72 -8.10
N SER A 96 -49.47 11.80 -6.95
CA SER A 96 -50.70 11.06 -6.70
C SER A 96 -51.81 11.50 -7.65
N PHE A 97 -51.95 12.81 -7.86
CA PHE A 97 -52.91 13.38 -8.81
C PHE A 97 -52.66 12.97 -10.27
N ILE A 98 -51.39 13.03 -10.69
CA ILE A 98 -50.97 12.60 -12.04
C ILE A 98 -51.25 11.11 -12.23
N LYS A 99 -50.99 10.28 -11.22
CA LYS A 99 -51.24 8.84 -11.26
C LYS A 99 -52.73 8.54 -11.45
N GLU A 100 -53.61 9.26 -10.73
CA GLU A 100 -55.04 9.12 -10.84
C GLU A 100 -55.54 9.60 -12.24
N THR A 101 -55.02 10.76 -12.68
CA THR A 101 -55.35 11.30 -14.02
C THR A 101 -54.90 10.33 -15.13
N TYR A 102 -53.75 9.69 -15.02
CA TYR A 102 -53.31 8.68 -15.98
C TYR A 102 -54.19 7.43 -15.96
N SER A 103 -54.73 7.04 -14.80
CA SER A 103 -55.66 5.94 -14.67
C SER A 103 -56.98 6.23 -15.41
N VAL A 104 -57.50 7.45 -15.26
CA VAL A 104 -58.71 7.91 -15.96
C VAL A 104 -58.51 7.97 -17.48
N LEU A 105 -57.33 8.40 -17.93
CA LEU A 105 -56.94 8.42 -19.34
C LEU A 105 -56.66 7.03 -19.93
N GLY A 106 -56.78 5.96 -19.16
CA GLY A 106 -56.53 4.58 -19.59
C GLY A 106 -55.06 4.22 -19.79
N VAL A 107 -54.14 5.04 -19.23
CA VAL A 107 -52.72 4.77 -19.26
C VAL A 107 -52.37 3.76 -18.17
N ASN A 108 -51.75 2.67 -18.54
CA ASN A 108 -51.31 1.66 -17.57
C ASN A 108 -50.09 2.17 -16.80
N THR A 109 -50.33 2.74 -15.62
CA THR A 109 -49.30 3.33 -14.74
C THR A 109 -48.29 2.28 -14.26
N ASP A 110 -48.67 1.04 -14.01
CA ASP A 110 -47.77 -0.06 -13.59
C ASP A 110 -46.78 -0.39 -14.70
N LYS A 111 -47.22 -0.38 -15.94
CA LYS A 111 -46.34 -0.61 -17.10
C LYS A 111 -45.37 0.53 -17.31
N LEU A 112 -45.77 1.76 -17.07
CA LEU A 112 -44.91 2.93 -17.11
C LEU A 112 -43.86 2.90 -16.01
N GLN A 113 -44.26 2.60 -14.78
CA GLN A 113 -43.41 2.48 -13.61
C GLN A 113 -42.39 1.36 -13.79
N ASN A 114 -42.82 0.16 -14.19
CA ASN A 114 -41.94 -0.96 -14.44
C ASN A 114 -40.91 -0.67 -15.54
N ARG A 115 -41.34 0.00 -16.62
CA ARG A 115 -40.44 0.45 -17.70
C ARG A 115 -39.38 1.43 -17.16
N TYR A 116 -39.79 2.40 -16.35
CA TYR A 116 -38.89 3.38 -15.74
C TYR A 116 -37.90 2.71 -14.82
N ILE A 117 -38.34 1.81 -13.93
CA ILE A 117 -37.47 1.04 -13.01
C ILE A 117 -36.47 0.21 -13.80
N LEU A 118 -36.89 -0.55 -14.80
CA LEU A 118 -36.04 -1.38 -15.62
C LEU A 118 -34.99 -0.57 -16.42
N THR A 119 -35.42 0.56 -17.01
CA THR A 119 -34.49 1.41 -17.77
C THR A 119 -33.49 2.11 -16.86
N THR A 120 -33.92 2.59 -15.69
CA THR A 120 -33.04 3.21 -14.70
C THR A 120 -32.10 2.19 -14.09
N GLY A 121 -32.61 1.01 -13.73
CA GLY A 121 -31.79 -0.12 -13.27
C GLY A 121 -30.75 -0.56 -14.32
N GLY A 122 -31.15 -0.61 -15.60
CA GLY A 122 -30.20 -0.88 -16.70
C GLY A 122 -29.11 0.18 -16.84
N LYS A 123 -29.45 1.46 -16.69
CA LYS A 123 -28.47 2.56 -16.66
C LYS A 123 -27.51 2.44 -15.47
N MET A 124 -28.04 2.10 -14.29
CA MET A 124 -27.20 1.90 -13.08
C MET A 124 -26.23 0.73 -13.27
N LEU A 125 -26.69 -0.40 -13.83
CA LEU A 125 -25.83 -1.54 -14.14
C LEU A 125 -24.76 -1.19 -15.18
N ALA A 126 -25.12 -0.44 -16.21
CA ALA A 126 -24.14 0.02 -17.21
C ALA A 126 -23.07 0.94 -16.60
N LEU A 127 -23.46 1.88 -15.74
CA LEU A 127 -22.51 2.74 -15.01
C LEU A 127 -21.63 1.94 -14.04
N ALA A 128 -22.21 0.97 -13.33
CA ALA A 128 -21.45 0.09 -12.45
C ALA A 128 -20.43 -0.75 -13.24
N PHE A 129 -20.83 -1.26 -14.40
CA PHE A 129 -19.93 -2.00 -15.31
C PHE A 129 -18.78 -1.13 -15.83
N LEU A 130 -19.07 0.12 -16.25
CA LEU A 130 -18.04 1.09 -16.63
C LEU A 130 -17.09 1.41 -15.48
N GLY A 131 -17.62 1.58 -14.26
CA GLY A 131 -16.82 1.76 -13.04
C GLY A 131 -15.92 0.57 -12.74
N MET A 132 -16.43 -0.66 -12.93
CA MET A 132 -15.64 -1.88 -12.80
C MET A 132 -14.49 -1.92 -13.82
N LEU A 133 -14.76 -1.65 -15.10
CA LEU A 133 -13.74 -1.61 -16.15
C LEU A 133 -12.67 -0.55 -15.85
N ALA A 134 -13.08 0.64 -15.43
CA ALA A 134 -12.15 1.70 -15.03
C ALA A 134 -11.28 1.26 -13.83
N SER A 135 -11.88 0.65 -12.81
CA SER A 135 -11.15 0.16 -11.63
C SER A 135 -10.14 -0.93 -11.97
N VAL A 136 -10.51 -1.88 -12.84
CA VAL A 136 -9.59 -2.93 -13.33
C VAL A 136 -8.45 -2.31 -14.12
N THR A 137 -8.75 -1.38 -15.03
CA THR A 137 -7.74 -0.69 -15.83
C THR A 137 -6.76 0.09 -14.96
N VAL A 138 -7.24 0.87 -14.00
CA VAL A 138 -6.40 1.58 -13.03
C VAL A 138 -5.55 0.61 -12.21
N GLY A 139 -6.14 -0.51 -11.77
CA GLY A 139 -5.42 -1.56 -11.05
C GLY A 139 -4.27 -2.17 -11.87
N LEU A 140 -4.52 -2.50 -13.12
CA LEU A 140 -3.52 -3.03 -14.05
C LEU A 140 -2.39 -2.02 -14.33
N LEU A 141 -2.75 -0.78 -14.65
CA LEU A 141 -1.77 0.28 -14.94
C LEU A 141 -0.93 0.61 -13.71
N ALA A 142 -1.55 0.77 -12.53
CA ALA A 142 -0.84 1.04 -11.28
C ALA A 142 0.15 -0.08 -10.93
N SER A 143 -0.28 -1.35 -11.06
CA SER A 143 0.59 -2.50 -10.80
C SER A 143 1.75 -2.57 -11.80
N ARG A 144 1.49 -2.30 -13.08
CA ARG A 144 2.53 -2.29 -14.13
C ARG A 144 3.56 -1.18 -13.91
N VAL A 145 3.10 0.04 -13.59
CA VAL A 145 3.99 1.17 -13.28
C VAL A 145 4.84 0.87 -12.06
N ALA A 146 4.24 0.41 -10.97
CA ALA A 146 4.96 0.10 -9.75
C ALA A 146 5.97 -1.04 -9.93
N ALA A 147 5.61 -2.10 -10.66
CA ALA A 147 6.53 -3.21 -10.98
C ALA A 147 7.69 -2.75 -11.85
N SER A 148 7.43 -1.90 -12.86
CA SER A 148 8.47 -1.30 -13.70
C SER A 148 9.42 -0.42 -12.89
N THR A 149 8.87 0.46 -12.03
CA THR A 149 9.68 1.29 -11.12
C THR A 149 10.56 0.43 -10.22
N GLY A 150 10.00 -0.64 -9.63
CA GLY A 150 10.78 -1.56 -8.79
C GLY A 150 11.89 -2.27 -9.57
N ARG A 151 11.62 -2.71 -10.80
CA ARG A 151 12.64 -3.29 -11.68
C ARG A 151 13.76 -2.30 -11.97
N ASP A 152 13.40 -1.09 -12.36
CA ASP A 152 14.36 -0.07 -12.79
C ASP A 152 15.22 0.42 -11.61
N LEU A 153 14.61 0.59 -10.42
CA LEU A 153 15.35 0.90 -9.20
C LEU A 153 16.33 -0.22 -8.83
N ARG A 154 15.90 -1.49 -8.85
CA ARG A 154 16.80 -2.62 -8.58
C ARG A 154 17.96 -2.66 -9.57
N GLY A 155 17.68 -2.46 -10.85
CA GLY A 155 18.73 -2.41 -11.88
C GLY A 155 19.73 -1.27 -11.66
N LYS A 156 19.24 -0.07 -11.34
CA LYS A 156 20.09 1.09 -11.05
C LYS A 156 20.92 0.89 -9.78
N VAL A 157 20.30 0.43 -8.69
CA VAL A 157 21.00 0.15 -7.42
C VAL A 157 22.06 -0.93 -7.63
N PHE A 158 21.72 -2.05 -8.29
CA PHE A 158 22.67 -3.12 -8.55
C PHE A 158 23.86 -2.64 -9.39
N LYS A 159 23.60 -1.92 -10.47
CA LYS A 159 24.67 -1.33 -11.31
C LYS A 159 25.57 -0.38 -10.53
N LYS A 160 24.99 0.43 -9.64
CA LYS A 160 25.73 1.34 -8.77
C LYS A 160 26.59 0.59 -7.76
N VAL A 161 26.02 -0.42 -7.07
CA VAL A 161 26.73 -1.23 -6.07
C VAL A 161 27.88 -2.04 -6.68
N VAL A 162 27.70 -2.61 -7.87
CA VAL A 162 28.79 -3.31 -8.58
C VAL A 162 29.93 -2.36 -8.94
N GLY A 163 29.64 -1.08 -9.15
CA GLY A 163 30.66 -0.05 -9.39
C GLY A 163 31.27 0.59 -8.14
N PHE A 164 30.92 0.13 -6.93
CA PHE A 164 31.50 0.63 -5.69
C PHE A 164 32.97 0.22 -5.54
N SER A 165 33.75 1.08 -4.90
CA SER A 165 35.05 0.71 -4.36
C SER A 165 34.90 0.05 -2.98
N ASN A 166 36.00 -0.46 -2.41
CA ASN A 166 35.96 -1.04 -1.05
C ASN A 166 35.53 0.00 0.01
N ALA A 167 35.84 1.27 -0.18
CA ALA A 167 35.45 2.33 0.74
C ALA A 167 33.92 2.44 0.91
N GLU A 168 33.14 2.29 -0.18
CA GLU A 168 31.68 2.28 -0.10
C GLU A 168 31.16 0.99 0.53
N PHE A 169 31.80 -0.18 0.27
CA PHE A 169 31.46 -1.43 0.93
C PHE A 169 31.73 -1.42 2.44
N ASP A 170 32.76 -0.70 2.88
CA ASP A 170 33.04 -0.50 4.31
C ASP A 170 31.99 0.44 4.95
N ARG A 171 31.55 1.46 4.23
CA ARG A 171 30.50 2.39 4.66
C ARG A 171 29.11 1.73 4.70
N PHE A 172 28.75 0.99 3.66
CA PHE A 172 27.48 0.29 3.53
C PHE A 172 27.71 -1.18 3.80
N SER A 173 27.34 -1.70 4.96
CA SER A 173 27.46 -3.15 5.19
C SER A 173 26.70 -3.97 4.13
N THR A 174 27.23 -5.15 3.78
CA THR A 174 26.60 -6.07 2.80
C THR A 174 25.14 -6.37 3.14
N ALA A 175 24.82 -6.58 4.43
CA ALA A 175 23.46 -6.82 4.89
C ALA A 175 22.53 -5.62 4.60
N SER A 176 23.04 -4.38 4.79
CA SER A 176 22.32 -3.15 4.46
C SER A 176 22.09 -3.03 2.97
N LEU A 177 23.08 -3.29 2.13
CA LEU A 177 22.96 -3.25 0.66
C LEU A 177 21.92 -4.24 0.14
N ILE A 178 21.89 -5.46 0.69
CA ILE A 178 20.87 -6.46 0.36
C ILE A 178 19.48 -5.95 0.71
N THR A 179 19.28 -5.43 1.93
CA THR A 179 17.98 -4.92 2.39
C THR A 179 17.51 -3.75 1.54
N ARG A 180 18.40 -2.80 1.20
CA ARG A 180 18.10 -1.64 0.36
C ARG A 180 17.77 -2.04 -1.09
N SER A 181 18.42 -3.09 -1.61
CA SER A 181 18.18 -3.61 -2.96
C SER A 181 16.90 -4.44 -3.08
N THR A 182 16.36 -4.95 -1.97
CA THR A 182 15.20 -5.85 -1.94
C THR A 182 14.01 -5.22 -1.21
N ASN A 183 14.03 -5.22 0.11
CA ASN A 183 12.89 -4.82 0.96
C ASN A 183 12.54 -3.33 0.82
N ASP A 184 13.55 -2.45 0.79
CA ASP A 184 13.29 -1.01 0.70
C ASP A 184 12.65 -0.67 -0.66
N ILE A 185 13.14 -1.25 -1.75
CA ILE A 185 12.52 -1.09 -3.08
C ILE A 185 11.11 -1.70 -3.12
N GLN A 186 10.87 -2.82 -2.43
CA GLN A 186 9.54 -3.40 -2.34
C GLN A 186 8.56 -2.49 -1.59
N GLN A 187 9.00 -1.80 -0.54
CA GLN A 187 8.18 -0.81 0.17
C GLN A 187 7.85 0.40 -0.73
N ILE A 188 8.82 0.91 -1.49
CA ILE A 188 8.60 1.97 -2.49
C ILE A 188 7.58 1.51 -3.54
N GLN A 189 7.73 0.28 -4.05
CA GLN A 189 6.80 -0.31 -5.03
C GLN A 189 5.38 -0.43 -4.47
N MET A 190 5.23 -0.89 -3.23
CA MET A 190 3.93 -1.01 -2.56
C MET A 190 3.27 0.35 -2.37
N LEU A 191 4.03 1.36 -1.92
CA LEU A 191 3.54 2.73 -1.82
C LEU A 191 3.10 3.26 -3.19
N ALA A 192 3.86 3.03 -4.26
CA ALA A 192 3.50 3.49 -5.59
C ALA A 192 2.15 2.93 -6.06
N VAL A 193 1.86 1.63 -5.82
CA VAL A 193 0.53 1.05 -6.09
C VAL A 193 -0.55 1.75 -5.28
N MET A 194 -0.31 1.97 -3.98
CA MET A 194 -1.30 2.61 -3.10
C MET A 194 -1.56 4.07 -3.48
N LEU A 195 -0.51 4.83 -3.80
CA LEU A 195 -0.63 6.22 -4.26
C LEU A 195 -1.48 6.30 -5.53
N LEU A 196 -1.18 5.49 -6.52
CA LEU A 196 -1.90 5.51 -7.81
C LEU A 196 -3.36 5.06 -7.69
N ARG A 197 -3.69 4.15 -6.76
CA ARG A 197 -5.05 3.62 -6.58
C ARG A 197 -5.88 4.38 -5.56
N MET A 198 -5.30 4.82 -4.45
CA MET A 198 -6.05 5.32 -3.28
C MET A 198 -5.96 6.83 -3.12
N VAL A 199 -4.77 7.43 -3.37
CA VAL A 199 -4.58 8.88 -3.13
C VAL A 199 -5.43 9.73 -4.07
N MET A 200 -5.65 9.30 -5.30
CA MET A 200 -6.55 10.00 -6.23
C MET A 200 -8.02 9.66 -5.96
N TYR A 201 -8.30 8.40 -5.64
CA TYR A 201 -9.67 7.89 -5.44
C TYR A 201 -10.32 8.47 -4.18
N ALA A 202 -9.64 8.45 -3.04
CA ALA A 202 -10.24 8.83 -1.76
C ALA A 202 -10.68 10.32 -1.70
N PRO A 203 -9.87 11.32 -2.11
CA PRO A 203 -10.33 12.71 -2.14
C PRO A 203 -11.49 12.95 -3.10
N ILE A 204 -11.46 12.34 -4.29
CA ILE A 204 -12.55 12.49 -5.28
C ILE A 204 -13.86 11.95 -4.71
N MET A 205 -13.82 10.78 -4.07
CA MET A 205 -15.00 10.17 -3.46
C MET A 205 -15.50 10.97 -2.25
N ALA A 206 -14.59 11.51 -1.43
CA ALA A 206 -14.95 12.37 -0.30
C ALA A 206 -15.61 13.67 -0.78
N ILE A 207 -14.99 14.40 -1.72
CA ILE A 207 -15.52 15.65 -2.26
C ILE A 207 -16.85 15.41 -2.99
N GLY A 208 -16.93 14.37 -3.83
CA GLY A 208 -18.16 14.01 -4.54
C GLY A 208 -19.29 13.63 -3.57
N GLY A 209 -18.98 12.88 -2.50
CA GLY A 209 -19.93 12.56 -1.44
C GLY A 209 -20.44 13.80 -0.72
N ILE A 210 -19.54 14.70 -0.30
CA ILE A 210 -19.89 15.97 0.36
C ILE A 210 -20.78 16.82 -0.54
N PHE A 211 -20.41 16.97 -1.81
CA PHE A 211 -21.21 17.74 -2.78
C PHE A 211 -22.63 17.17 -2.93
N LYS A 212 -22.76 15.85 -3.03
CA LYS A 212 -24.07 15.18 -3.13
C LYS A 212 -24.91 15.38 -1.87
N VAL A 213 -24.31 15.25 -0.70
CA VAL A 213 -24.99 15.45 0.59
C VAL A 213 -25.52 16.87 0.74
N LEU A 214 -24.71 17.88 0.41
CA LEU A 214 -25.11 19.29 0.48
C LEU A 214 -26.27 19.60 -0.48
N HIS A 215 -26.40 18.87 -1.59
CA HIS A 215 -27.52 19.02 -2.53
C HIS A 215 -28.78 18.22 -2.12
N THR A 216 -28.63 17.17 -1.30
CA THR A 216 -29.76 16.35 -0.87
C THR A 216 -30.49 17.00 0.33
N ASN A 217 -29.76 17.33 1.39
CA ASN A 217 -30.36 17.99 2.56
C ASN A 217 -29.26 18.64 3.43
N VAL A 218 -29.22 19.97 3.45
CA VAL A 218 -28.23 20.74 4.20
C VAL A 218 -28.42 20.59 5.71
N SER A 219 -29.67 20.46 6.19
CA SER A 219 -29.99 20.43 7.63
C SER A 219 -29.43 19.19 8.33
N MET A 220 -29.23 18.07 7.61
CA MET A 220 -28.66 16.82 8.15
C MET A 220 -27.14 16.72 8.00
N SER A 221 -26.49 17.65 7.31
CA SER A 221 -25.04 17.61 7.03
C SER A 221 -24.17 17.63 8.30
N TRP A 222 -24.67 18.18 9.40
CA TRP A 222 -23.97 18.17 10.70
C TRP A 222 -23.68 16.75 11.21
N ILE A 223 -24.52 15.76 10.87
CA ILE A 223 -24.32 14.35 11.26
C ILE A 223 -23.04 13.80 10.64
N ILE A 224 -22.76 14.17 9.38
CA ILE A 224 -21.54 13.76 8.69
C ILE A 224 -20.32 14.43 9.31
N VAL A 225 -20.41 15.72 9.61
CA VAL A 225 -19.33 16.46 10.31
C VAL A 225 -19.03 15.81 11.64
N LEU A 226 -20.07 15.46 12.42
CA LEU A 226 -19.92 14.74 13.69
C LEU A 226 -19.21 13.39 13.46
N GLY A 227 -19.62 12.63 12.45
CA GLY A 227 -19.01 11.35 12.10
C GLY A 227 -17.54 11.46 11.77
N VAL A 228 -17.19 12.42 10.90
CA VAL A 228 -15.79 12.68 10.52
C VAL A 228 -14.96 13.10 11.75
N ILE A 229 -15.49 13.98 12.60
CA ILE A 229 -14.79 14.42 13.83
C ILE A 229 -14.55 13.23 14.77
N LEU A 230 -15.55 12.37 14.98
CA LEU A 230 -15.41 11.18 15.85
C LEU A 230 -14.36 10.21 15.29
N ILE A 231 -14.34 9.99 13.99
CA ILE A 231 -13.35 9.11 13.35
C ILE A 231 -11.94 9.70 13.48
N VAL A 232 -11.77 10.98 13.16
CA VAL A 232 -10.48 11.67 13.29
C VAL A 232 -10.02 11.64 14.76
N MET A 233 -10.91 11.83 15.72
CA MET A 233 -10.59 11.73 17.15
C MET A 233 -10.11 10.32 17.53
N VAL A 234 -10.80 9.27 17.13
CA VAL A 234 -10.39 7.87 17.43
C VAL A 234 -9.04 7.57 16.79
N VAL A 235 -8.85 7.97 15.53
CA VAL A 235 -7.57 7.79 14.83
C VAL A 235 -6.47 8.57 15.54
N ALA A 236 -6.69 9.83 15.90
CA ALA A 236 -5.70 10.66 16.61
C ALA A 236 -5.31 10.06 17.96
N VAL A 237 -6.28 9.60 18.77
CA VAL A 237 -6.02 8.94 20.06
C VAL A 237 -5.18 7.67 19.85
N LEU A 238 -5.53 6.84 18.87
CA LEU A 238 -4.75 5.64 18.55
C LEU A 238 -3.32 5.99 18.13
N PHE A 239 -3.13 7.02 17.32
CA PHE A 239 -1.80 7.47 16.91
C PHE A 239 -0.98 7.95 18.14
N ILE A 240 -1.55 8.78 19.00
CA ILE A 240 -0.86 9.28 20.20
C ILE A 240 -0.45 8.13 21.13
N VAL A 241 -1.30 7.11 21.27
CA VAL A 241 -1.04 5.95 22.14
C VAL A 241 -0.11 4.92 21.50
N ALA A 242 -0.27 4.65 20.20
CA ALA A 242 0.43 3.57 19.50
C ALA A 242 1.83 3.96 19.01
N ILE A 243 2.04 5.18 18.48
CA ILE A 243 3.33 5.59 17.89
C ILE A 243 4.49 5.47 18.89
N PRO A 244 4.41 5.97 20.14
CA PRO A 244 5.51 5.81 21.10
C PRO A 244 5.83 4.34 21.40
N LYS A 245 4.79 3.50 21.43
CA LYS A 245 4.95 2.06 21.68
C LYS A 245 5.56 1.31 20.51
N PHE A 246 5.31 1.73 19.27
CA PHE A 246 5.98 1.17 18.09
C PHE A 246 7.49 1.42 18.12
N LYS A 247 7.93 2.60 18.56
CA LYS A 247 9.36 2.88 18.72
C LYS A 247 10.01 2.00 19.79
N ILE A 248 9.32 1.82 20.94
CA ILE A 248 9.77 0.92 22.01
C ILE A 248 9.81 -0.53 21.49
N LEU A 249 8.79 -0.96 20.73
CA LEU A 249 8.71 -2.30 20.16
C LEU A 249 9.92 -2.59 19.28
N GLN A 250 10.34 -1.64 18.44
CA GLN A 250 11.51 -1.80 17.59
C GLN A 250 12.77 -2.05 18.41
N ASN A 251 13.02 -1.26 19.45
CA ASN A 251 14.17 -1.44 20.33
C ASN A 251 14.14 -2.80 21.05
N LEU A 252 12.95 -3.29 21.42
CA LEU A 252 12.80 -4.60 22.05
C LEU A 252 13.04 -5.76 21.07
N VAL A 253 12.63 -5.61 19.80
CA VAL A 253 12.96 -6.57 18.74
C VAL A 253 14.45 -6.62 18.50
N ASP A 254 15.13 -5.46 18.43
CA ASP A 254 16.58 -5.39 18.23
C ASP A 254 17.32 -6.06 19.40
N ARG A 255 16.87 -5.82 20.65
CA ARG A 255 17.40 -6.48 21.84
C ARG A 255 17.22 -8.00 21.80
N LEU A 256 16.03 -8.48 21.44
CA LEU A 256 15.76 -9.91 21.30
C LEU A 256 16.65 -10.55 20.23
N ASN A 257 16.79 -9.89 19.08
CA ASN A 257 17.68 -10.34 18.00
C ASN A 257 19.14 -10.38 18.43
N LEU A 258 19.61 -9.39 19.22
CA LEU A 258 20.97 -9.39 19.76
C LEU A 258 21.20 -10.61 20.66
N VAL A 259 20.31 -10.82 21.66
CA VAL A 259 20.40 -11.96 22.59
C VAL A 259 20.36 -13.29 21.81
N THR A 260 19.45 -13.42 20.85
CA THR A 260 19.33 -14.63 20.02
C THR A 260 20.61 -14.88 19.22
N ARG A 261 21.19 -13.85 18.62
CA ARG A 261 22.44 -13.96 17.86
C ARG A 261 23.61 -14.39 18.74
N GLU A 262 23.74 -13.79 19.91
CA GLU A 262 24.78 -14.15 20.88
C GLU A 262 24.67 -15.62 21.30
N ILE A 263 23.47 -16.08 21.65
CA ILE A 263 23.20 -17.47 22.02
C ILE A 263 23.55 -18.44 20.87
N LEU A 264 23.06 -18.16 19.66
CA LEU A 264 23.28 -19.03 18.50
C LEU A 264 24.77 -19.09 18.10
N THR A 265 25.46 -17.94 18.15
CA THR A 265 26.89 -17.88 17.83
C THR A 265 27.74 -18.54 18.92
N GLY A 266 27.36 -18.36 20.20
CA GLY A 266 28.03 -18.88 21.36
C GLY A 266 27.58 -20.27 21.82
N LEU A 267 26.70 -20.96 21.08
CA LEU A 267 26.10 -22.22 21.50
C LEU A 267 27.10 -23.30 21.95
N PRO A 268 28.25 -23.50 21.27
CA PRO A 268 29.27 -24.45 21.75
C PRO A 268 29.85 -24.06 23.11
N VAL A 269 30.03 -22.76 23.37
CA VAL A 269 30.54 -22.23 24.63
C VAL A 269 29.52 -22.42 25.75
N ILE A 270 28.24 -22.05 25.49
CA ILE A 270 27.15 -22.22 26.44
C ILE A 270 27.03 -23.68 26.90
N ARG A 271 27.12 -24.63 25.96
CA ARG A 271 27.10 -26.07 26.25
C ARG A 271 28.35 -26.55 27.00
N ALA A 272 29.52 -26.03 26.63
CA ALA A 272 30.78 -26.41 27.30
C ALA A 272 30.81 -25.96 28.76
N PHE A 273 30.15 -24.84 29.08
CA PHE A 273 30.09 -24.31 30.45
C PHE A 273 28.77 -24.63 31.18
N SER A 274 27.85 -25.39 30.57
CA SER A 274 26.53 -25.77 31.13
C SER A 274 25.73 -24.57 31.65
N THR A 275 25.70 -23.47 30.88
CA THR A 275 25.03 -22.22 31.24
C THR A 275 23.71 -22.02 30.50
N GLU A 276 23.12 -23.09 29.93
CA GLU A 276 21.88 -23.05 29.13
C GLU A 276 20.75 -22.35 29.87
N LYS A 277 20.56 -22.69 31.16
CA LYS A 277 19.48 -22.12 31.99
C LYS A 277 19.61 -20.61 32.14
N HIS A 278 20.82 -20.09 32.27
CA HIS A 278 21.08 -18.66 32.38
C HIS A 278 20.72 -17.94 31.08
N GLU A 279 21.07 -18.50 29.93
CA GLU A 279 20.75 -17.91 28.64
C GLU A 279 19.26 -18.03 28.30
N GLU A 280 18.57 -19.11 28.71
CA GLU A 280 17.13 -19.24 28.63
C GLU A 280 16.41 -18.15 29.43
N GLU A 281 16.83 -17.88 30.66
CA GLU A 281 16.26 -16.81 31.49
C GLU A 281 16.50 -15.43 30.87
N ARG A 282 17.68 -15.21 30.30
CA ARG A 282 18.02 -13.97 29.59
C ARG A 282 17.16 -13.76 28.35
N PHE A 283 16.97 -14.81 27.55
CA PHE A 283 16.09 -14.79 26.38
C PHE A 283 14.62 -14.56 26.80
N ASP A 284 14.15 -15.31 27.79
CA ASP A 284 12.76 -15.21 28.26
C ASP A 284 12.41 -13.82 28.76
N LYS A 285 13.34 -13.15 29.49
CA LYS A 285 13.18 -11.77 29.90
C LYS A 285 13.00 -10.82 28.72
N ALA A 286 13.85 -10.92 27.69
CA ALA A 286 13.75 -10.10 26.49
C ALA A 286 12.45 -10.38 25.73
N ASN A 287 12.06 -11.66 25.63
CA ASN A 287 10.83 -12.11 24.97
C ASN A 287 9.56 -11.64 25.71
N ARG A 288 9.54 -11.68 27.05
CA ARG A 288 8.40 -11.16 27.85
C ARG A 288 8.22 -9.65 27.68
N ASP A 289 9.31 -8.89 27.68
CA ASP A 289 9.25 -7.43 27.48
C ASP A 289 8.67 -7.10 26.09
N LEU A 290 9.12 -7.80 25.06
CA LEU A 290 8.60 -7.69 23.70
C LEU A 290 7.13 -8.09 23.63
N THR A 291 6.78 -9.25 24.19
CA THR A 291 5.41 -9.79 24.16
C THR A 291 4.43 -8.85 24.87
N ARG A 292 4.80 -8.31 26.05
CA ARG A 292 3.94 -7.37 26.78
C ARG A 292 3.65 -6.11 25.98
N THR A 293 4.68 -5.54 25.34
CA THR A 293 4.53 -4.32 24.54
C THR A 293 3.74 -4.60 23.27
N ASN A 294 4.01 -5.72 22.59
CA ASN A 294 3.27 -6.14 21.40
C ASN A 294 1.79 -6.41 21.69
N LEU A 295 1.50 -7.07 22.80
CA LEU A 295 0.14 -7.34 23.26
C LEU A 295 -0.64 -6.03 23.50
N PHE A 296 0.00 -5.03 24.11
CA PHE A 296 -0.62 -3.72 24.31
C PHE A 296 -0.94 -3.04 22.97
N VAL A 297 0.01 -3.01 22.04
CA VAL A 297 -0.19 -2.41 20.71
C VAL A 297 -1.29 -3.15 19.95
N ASN A 298 -1.26 -4.48 19.94
CA ASN A 298 -2.26 -5.28 19.24
C ASN A 298 -3.67 -5.10 19.84
N ARG A 299 -3.79 -5.04 21.17
CA ARG A 299 -5.08 -4.75 21.83
C ARG A 299 -5.62 -3.38 21.45
N ALA A 300 -4.77 -2.34 21.43
CA ALA A 300 -5.17 -1.00 21.01
C ALA A 300 -5.62 -1.00 19.53
N MET A 301 -4.89 -1.68 18.64
CA MET A 301 -5.25 -1.79 17.23
C MET A 301 -6.54 -2.61 17.01
N THR A 302 -6.73 -3.70 17.76
CA THR A 302 -7.93 -4.54 17.66
C THR A 302 -9.18 -3.77 18.08
N PHE A 303 -9.06 -2.82 19.02
CA PHE A 303 -10.17 -1.98 19.48
C PHE A 303 -10.65 -0.99 18.40
N MET A 304 -9.82 -0.67 17.41
CA MET A 304 -10.14 0.28 16.35
C MET A 304 -11.38 -0.14 15.53
N MET A 305 -11.43 -1.40 15.07
CA MET A 305 -12.53 -1.86 14.22
C MET A 305 -13.90 -1.85 14.92
N PRO A 306 -14.07 -2.35 16.16
CA PRO A 306 -15.33 -2.21 16.90
C PRO A 306 -15.74 -0.76 17.12
N MET A 307 -14.80 0.13 17.44
CA MET A 307 -15.10 1.57 17.60
C MET A 307 -15.56 2.21 16.30
N MET A 308 -14.93 1.89 15.17
CA MET A 308 -15.37 2.35 13.85
C MET A 308 -16.78 1.85 13.53
N MET A 309 -17.08 0.55 13.79
CA MET A 309 -18.41 0.00 13.61
C MET A 309 -19.44 0.69 14.51
N LEU A 310 -19.09 0.98 15.77
CA LEU A 310 -19.98 1.70 16.69
C LEU A 310 -20.29 3.10 16.17
N ILE A 311 -19.28 3.83 15.70
CA ILE A 311 -19.46 5.17 15.12
C ILE A 311 -20.34 5.08 13.86
N MET A 312 -20.04 4.18 12.93
CA MET A 312 -20.79 4.02 11.68
C MET A 312 -22.25 3.68 11.94
N ASN A 313 -22.52 2.71 12.82
CA ASN A 313 -23.90 2.33 13.17
C ASN A 313 -24.61 3.44 13.95
N GLY A 314 -23.93 4.12 14.86
CA GLY A 314 -24.46 5.26 15.61
C GLY A 314 -24.86 6.40 14.67
N ILE A 315 -24.01 6.72 13.70
CA ILE A 315 -24.31 7.72 12.66
C ILE A 315 -25.49 7.28 11.81
N THR A 316 -25.57 6.01 11.43
CA THR A 316 -26.71 5.47 10.68
C THR A 316 -28.01 5.59 11.46
N ILE A 317 -28.00 5.30 12.77
CA ILE A 317 -29.18 5.49 13.64
C ILE A 317 -29.57 6.96 13.69
N LEU A 318 -28.63 7.88 13.84
CA LEU A 318 -28.90 9.32 13.85
C LEU A 318 -29.49 9.79 12.52
N ILE A 319 -29.00 9.28 11.39
CA ILE A 319 -29.54 9.61 10.05
C ILE A 319 -30.98 9.08 9.93
N VAL A 320 -31.23 7.84 10.36
CA VAL A 320 -32.58 7.25 10.31
C VAL A 320 -33.53 8.00 11.24
N TRP A 321 -33.10 8.34 12.45
CA TRP A 321 -33.91 9.13 13.38
C TRP A 321 -34.26 10.50 12.79
N SER A 322 -33.26 11.29 12.42
CA SER A 322 -33.47 12.64 11.87
C SER A 322 -34.22 12.61 10.53
N GLY A 323 -33.88 11.63 9.68
CA GLY A 323 -34.54 11.43 8.38
C GLY A 323 -36.01 10.98 8.50
N ALA A 324 -36.33 10.12 9.50
CA ALA A 324 -37.72 9.71 9.75
C ALA A 324 -38.59 10.89 10.15
N HIS A 325 -38.10 11.84 10.97
CA HIS A 325 -38.79 13.08 11.28
C HIS A 325 -38.97 13.94 10.00
N GLY A 326 -37.89 14.10 9.22
CA GLY A 326 -37.95 14.84 7.98
C GLY A 326 -38.93 14.24 6.95
N VAL A 327 -39.08 12.91 6.91
CA VAL A 327 -40.07 12.21 6.08
C VAL A 327 -41.50 12.43 6.62
N SER A 328 -41.67 12.36 7.95
CA SER A 328 -42.96 12.62 8.59
C SER A 328 -43.44 14.05 8.38
N ASP A 329 -42.51 15.01 8.42
CA ASP A 329 -42.78 16.44 8.21
C ASP A 329 -42.88 16.80 6.71
N GLY A 330 -42.76 15.81 5.82
CA GLY A 330 -42.81 16.01 4.37
C GLY A 330 -41.64 16.81 3.80
N GLN A 331 -40.53 16.94 4.51
CA GLN A 331 -39.33 17.68 4.05
C GLN A 331 -38.33 16.80 3.30
N MET A 332 -38.49 15.48 3.31
CA MET A 332 -37.57 14.51 2.71
C MET A 332 -38.29 13.26 2.22
N GLN A 333 -37.81 12.66 1.14
CA GLN A 333 -38.28 11.35 0.69
C GLN A 333 -37.42 10.22 1.34
N VAL A 334 -38.02 9.02 1.47
CA VAL A 334 -37.30 7.83 1.99
C VAL A 334 -36.09 7.52 1.11
N GLY A 335 -36.15 7.73 -0.19
CA GLY A 335 -35.04 7.55 -1.12
C GLY A 335 -33.86 8.47 -0.83
N ASP A 336 -34.12 9.72 -0.44
CA ASP A 336 -33.08 10.70 -0.08
C ASP A 336 -32.37 10.28 1.22
N MET A 337 -33.12 9.79 2.20
CA MET A 337 -32.55 9.24 3.45
C MET A 337 -31.62 8.05 3.16
N MET A 338 -32.03 7.13 2.29
CA MET A 338 -31.19 5.99 1.89
C MET A 338 -29.93 6.45 1.15
N ALA A 339 -30.07 7.41 0.24
CA ALA A 339 -28.93 8.01 -0.48
C ALA A 339 -27.97 8.71 0.48
N PHE A 340 -28.50 9.43 1.47
CA PHE A 340 -27.71 10.12 2.50
C PHE A 340 -26.88 9.14 3.33
N ILE A 341 -27.43 7.99 3.73
CA ILE A 341 -26.69 6.92 4.41
C ILE A 341 -25.54 6.44 3.52
N GLN A 342 -25.78 6.17 2.24
CA GLN A 342 -24.75 5.70 1.32
C GLN A 342 -23.62 6.73 1.13
N TYR A 343 -23.94 7.99 0.93
CA TYR A 343 -22.94 9.05 0.79
C TYR A 343 -22.15 9.24 2.07
N THR A 344 -22.79 9.17 3.23
CA THR A 344 -22.11 9.26 4.53
C THR A 344 -21.11 8.13 4.72
N MET A 345 -21.51 6.88 4.42
CA MET A 345 -20.61 5.73 4.45
C MET A 345 -19.43 5.89 3.50
N GLN A 346 -19.67 6.38 2.30
CA GLN A 346 -18.63 6.64 1.31
C GLN A 346 -17.60 7.70 1.78
N ILE A 347 -18.09 8.80 2.36
CA ILE A 347 -17.23 9.85 2.94
C ILE A 347 -16.37 9.27 4.05
N ILE A 348 -16.97 8.55 5.01
CA ILE A 348 -16.27 7.91 6.13
C ILE A 348 -15.18 6.95 5.64
N MET A 349 -15.51 6.08 4.67
CA MET A 349 -14.54 5.15 4.09
C MET A 349 -13.39 5.87 3.38
N SER A 350 -13.68 6.98 2.71
CA SER A 350 -12.65 7.81 2.07
C SER A 350 -11.67 8.42 3.09
N PHE A 351 -12.17 8.90 4.22
CA PHE A 351 -11.33 9.39 5.31
C PHE A 351 -10.46 8.28 5.92
N LEU A 352 -11.01 7.09 6.12
CA LEU A 352 -10.24 5.92 6.59
C LEU A 352 -9.11 5.55 5.62
N MET A 353 -9.36 5.60 4.32
CA MET A 353 -8.33 5.36 3.30
C MET A 353 -7.20 6.40 3.40
N ILE A 354 -7.51 7.68 3.58
CA ILE A 354 -6.52 8.74 3.75
C ILE A 354 -5.69 8.50 5.01
N CYS A 355 -6.32 8.12 6.12
CA CYS A 355 -5.62 7.78 7.36
C CYS A 355 -4.65 6.60 7.17
N MET A 356 -5.04 5.54 6.46
CA MET A 356 -4.16 4.40 6.17
C MET A 356 -2.92 4.82 5.36
N ILE A 357 -3.09 5.66 4.37
CA ILE A 357 -1.98 6.18 3.56
C ILE A 357 -1.00 6.96 4.43
N SER A 358 -1.51 7.80 5.34
CA SER A 358 -0.68 8.60 6.26
C SER A 358 0.22 7.77 7.17
N ILE A 359 -0.15 6.51 7.48
CA ILE A 359 0.68 5.56 8.25
C ILE A 359 1.81 4.97 7.40
N MET A 360 1.54 4.68 6.13
CA MET A 360 2.51 3.99 5.26
C MET A 360 3.50 4.94 4.60
N LEU A 361 3.12 6.17 4.37
CA LEU A 361 3.95 7.19 3.70
C LEU A 361 5.32 7.40 4.38
N PRO A 362 5.43 7.58 5.72
CA PRO A 362 6.71 7.78 6.37
C PRO A 362 7.66 6.58 6.23
N ARG A 363 7.14 5.35 6.26
CA ARG A 363 7.96 4.13 6.10
C ARG A 363 8.58 4.05 4.72
N ALA A 364 7.79 4.33 3.70
CA ALA A 364 8.29 4.31 2.33
C ALA A 364 9.20 5.51 2.02
N ALA A 365 8.98 6.66 2.67
CA ALA A 365 9.90 7.79 2.58
C ALA A 365 11.29 7.43 3.11
N VAL A 366 11.38 6.81 4.30
CA VAL A 366 12.66 6.32 4.84
C VAL A 366 13.31 5.29 3.91
N ALA A 367 12.53 4.37 3.33
CA ALA A 367 13.05 3.41 2.36
C ALA A 367 13.57 4.10 1.09
N ALA A 368 12.88 5.14 0.61
CA ALA A 368 13.30 5.93 -0.54
C ALA A 368 14.61 6.69 -0.26
N ASP A 369 14.72 7.33 0.90
CA ASP A 369 15.95 8.03 1.33
C ASP A 369 17.15 7.07 1.37
N ARG A 370 16.96 5.86 1.90
CA ARG A 370 18.02 4.84 1.96
C ARG A 370 18.45 4.33 0.59
N VAL A 371 17.52 4.21 -0.35
CA VAL A 371 17.82 3.86 -1.74
C VAL A 371 18.50 5.02 -2.45
N ASP A 372 18.03 6.25 -2.23
CA ASP A 372 18.63 7.46 -2.80
C ASP A 372 20.07 7.67 -2.32
N GLU A 373 20.37 7.39 -1.05
CA GLU A 373 21.73 7.44 -0.51
C GLU A 373 22.71 6.56 -1.30
N ILE A 374 22.27 5.38 -1.78
CA ILE A 374 23.09 4.54 -2.66
C ILE A 374 23.24 5.19 -4.05
N LEU A 375 22.13 5.62 -4.64
CA LEU A 375 22.11 6.12 -6.02
C LEU A 375 22.91 7.41 -6.16
N THR A 376 22.89 8.26 -5.14
CA THR A 376 23.57 9.57 -5.11
C THR A 376 24.98 9.49 -4.54
N SER A 377 25.40 8.35 -3.93
CA SER A 377 26.75 8.18 -3.40
C SER A 377 27.79 8.37 -4.52
N ARG A 378 28.83 9.12 -4.24
CA ARG A 378 29.99 9.23 -5.13
C ARG A 378 30.91 8.05 -4.85
N THR A 379 31.36 7.36 -5.89
CA THR A 379 32.36 6.31 -5.79
C THR A 379 33.71 6.97 -5.57
N ALA A 380 34.46 6.51 -4.57
CA ALA A 380 35.77 7.11 -4.23
C ALA A 380 36.79 6.94 -5.37
N ILE A 381 36.68 5.85 -6.12
CA ILE A 381 37.58 5.55 -7.23
C ILE A 381 36.81 5.56 -8.54
N GLU A 382 37.14 6.49 -9.40
CA GLU A 382 36.56 6.62 -10.73
C GLU A 382 37.65 6.47 -11.80
N ASP A 383 37.27 5.95 -12.95
CA ASP A 383 38.18 5.89 -14.10
C ASP A 383 38.44 7.31 -14.64
N PRO A 384 39.65 7.57 -15.11
CA PRO A 384 39.97 8.83 -15.74
C PRO A 384 39.14 9.04 -17.02
N LYS A 385 38.76 10.27 -17.35
CA LYS A 385 37.95 10.62 -18.53
C LYS A 385 38.61 10.16 -19.83
N THR A 386 39.93 10.18 -19.87
CA THR A 386 40.76 9.73 -20.99
C THR A 386 41.82 8.75 -20.44
N PRO A 387 41.48 7.45 -20.33
CA PRO A 387 42.45 6.48 -19.83
C PRO A 387 43.67 6.36 -20.73
N GLU A 388 44.84 6.25 -20.14
CA GLU A 388 46.05 5.88 -20.86
C GLU A 388 46.02 4.37 -21.18
N LYS A 389 46.37 4.03 -22.41
CA LYS A 389 46.48 2.62 -22.84
C LYS A 389 47.84 2.08 -22.38
N LEU A 390 47.84 0.87 -21.86
CA LEU A 390 49.07 0.11 -21.60
C LEU A 390 49.72 -0.24 -22.95
N GLU A 391 51.06 -0.25 -23.00
CA GLU A 391 51.81 -0.62 -24.20
C GLU A 391 51.69 -2.12 -24.46
N GLU A 392 51.72 -2.56 -25.71
CA GLU A 392 51.72 -4.00 -26.07
C GLU A 392 52.95 -4.74 -25.54
N SER A 393 54.07 -4.03 -25.36
CA SER A 393 55.36 -4.56 -24.85
C SER A 393 55.43 -4.73 -23.34
N ARG A 394 54.31 -4.53 -22.63
CA ARG A 394 54.21 -4.59 -21.16
C ARG A 394 54.80 -5.87 -20.56
N LYS A 395 55.56 -5.71 -19.49
CA LYS A 395 56.29 -6.78 -18.83
C LYS A 395 55.76 -7.13 -17.43
N GLY A 396 54.95 -6.22 -16.84
CA GLY A 396 54.40 -6.37 -15.51
C GLY A 396 55.32 -5.89 -14.39
N GLU A 397 56.07 -4.81 -14.62
CA GLU A 397 56.87 -4.16 -13.54
C GLU A 397 55.94 -3.33 -12.63
N VAL A 398 55.92 -3.62 -11.33
CA VAL A 398 55.19 -2.85 -10.32
C VAL A 398 56.14 -2.05 -9.47
N LYS A 399 56.03 -0.73 -9.44
CA LYS A 399 56.87 0.15 -8.62
C LYS A 399 56.01 0.92 -7.62
N PHE A 400 56.39 0.90 -6.35
CA PHE A 400 55.93 1.81 -5.31
C PHE A 400 56.95 2.93 -5.16
N ASP A 401 56.53 4.18 -5.13
CA ASP A 401 57.38 5.37 -5.04
C ASP A 401 56.82 6.31 -3.96
N HIS A 402 57.47 6.30 -2.80
CA HIS A 402 57.11 7.07 -1.60
C HIS A 402 55.61 6.94 -1.20
N VAL A 403 55.08 5.70 -1.18
CA VAL A 403 53.65 5.42 -0.95
C VAL A 403 53.34 5.47 0.53
N SER A 404 52.43 6.35 0.89
CA SER A 404 51.70 6.34 2.18
C SER A 404 50.22 6.10 1.96
N PHE A 405 49.59 5.40 2.92
CA PHE A 405 48.18 5.08 2.81
C PHE A 405 47.44 5.10 4.15
N ARG A 406 46.27 5.71 4.14
CA ARG A 406 45.31 5.76 5.25
C ARG A 406 43.95 5.28 4.79
N TYR A 407 43.28 4.44 5.57
CA TYR A 407 41.89 4.06 5.30
C TYR A 407 40.95 5.22 5.46
N PRO A 408 39.88 5.32 4.68
CA PRO A 408 38.86 6.35 4.83
C PRO A 408 38.30 6.38 6.26
N GLY A 409 38.38 7.56 6.93
CA GLY A 409 37.91 7.73 8.31
C GLY A 409 38.90 7.31 9.41
N ALA A 410 40.07 6.78 9.07
CA ALA A 410 41.15 6.51 10.06
C ALA A 410 41.92 7.80 10.38
N GLU A 411 42.47 7.89 11.59
CA GLU A 411 43.29 9.03 12.04
C GLU A 411 44.75 8.91 11.64
N GLU A 412 45.28 7.67 11.55
CA GLU A 412 46.68 7.40 11.28
C GLU A 412 46.90 6.63 9.98
N ASP A 413 48.07 6.80 9.38
CA ASP A 413 48.47 6.04 8.20
C ASP A 413 48.81 4.60 8.59
N VAL A 414 48.45 3.65 7.73
CA VAL A 414 48.78 2.22 7.86
C VAL A 414 50.07 1.90 7.14
N LEU A 415 50.38 2.64 6.08
CA LEU A 415 51.63 2.55 5.32
C LEU A 415 52.31 3.90 5.31
N HIS A 416 53.63 3.95 5.56
CA HIS A 416 54.42 5.15 5.62
C HIS A 416 55.61 5.03 4.68
N ASP A 417 55.70 5.89 3.67
CA ASP A 417 56.83 6.11 2.78
C ASP A 417 57.45 4.81 2.20
N ILE A 418 56.59 3.95 1.65
CA ILE A 418 56.99 2.66 1.08
C ILE A 418 57.51 2.84 -0.34
N SER A 419 58.77 2.41 -0.58
CA SER A 419 59.41 2.46 -1.90
C SER A 419 60.08 1.10 -2.22
N PHE A 420 59.65 0.46 -3.31
CA PHE A 420 60.26 -0.74 -3.86
C PHE A 420 59.84 -0.95 -5.33
N THR A 421 60.56 -1.86 -6.01
CA THR A 421 60.20 -2.28 -7.37
C THR A 421 60.17 -3.80 -7.48
N ALA A 422 59.00 -4.34 -7.87
CA ALA A 422 58.84 -5.74 -8.24
C ALA A 422 59.07 -5.88 -9.74
N LYS A 423 60.17 -6.51 -10.14
CA LYS A 423 60.59 -6.64 -11.53
C LYS A 423 59.94 -7.85 -12.22
N PRO A 424 59.71 -7.79 -13.53
CA PRO A 424 59.21 -8.92 -14.31
C PRO A 424 60.06 -10.20 -14.11
N GLY A 425 59.38 -11.34 -14.00
CA GLY A 425 60.03 -12.64 -13.82
C GLY A 425 60.63 -12.87 -12.44
N GLN A 426 60.44 -11.95 -11.48
CA GLN A 426 60.91 -12.08 -10.10
C GLN A 426 59.73 -12.26 -9.14
N THR A 427 60.01 -13.02 -8.06
CA THR A 427 59.08 -13.12 -6.94
C THR A 427 59.52 -12.13 -5.84
N THR A 428 58.64 -11.20 -5.48
CA THR A 428 58.82 -10.27 -4.38
C THR A 428 57.99 -10.73 -3.18
N ALA A 429 58.66 -11.11 -2.08
CA ALA A 429 58.00 -11.53 -0.85
C ALA A 429 57.89 -10.37 0.15
N ILE A 430 56.67 -10.10 0.62
CA ILE A 430 56.36 -9.10 1.65
C ILE A 430 56.17 -9.82 2.97
N ILE A 431 57.10 -9.64 3.90
CA ILE A 431 57.09 -10.29 5.20
C ILE A 431 56.91 -9.28 6.35
N GLY A 432 56.28 -9.70 7.43
CA GLY A 432 56.02 -8.84 8.59
C GLY A 432 55.03 -9.50 9.56
N SER A 433 54.90 -8.92 10.74
CA SER A 433 53.93 -9.37 11.77
C SER A 433 52.48 -9.17 11.31
N THR A 434 51.56 -9.82 12.02
CA THR A 434 50.12 -9.57 11.84
C THR A 434 49.83 -8.09 12.13
N GLY A 435 49.07 -7.43 11.27
CA GLY A 435 48.74 -6.01 11.39
C GLY A 435 49.79 -5.04 10.78
N SER A 436 50.90 -5.52 10.19
CA SER A 436 51.96 -4.67 9.59
C SER A 436 51.57 -4.05 8.23
N GLY A 437 50.33 -4.16 7.77
CA GLY A 437 49.89 -3.55 6.52
C GLY A 437 50.10 -4.37 5.24
N LYS A 438 50.54 -5.67 5.30
CA LYS A 438 50.82 -6.52 4.12
C LYS A 438 49.65 -6.60 3.16
N SER A 439 48.47 -7.01 3.64
CA SER A 439 47.25 -7.08 2.81
C SER A 439 46.81 -5.70 2.32
N THR A 440 47.03 -4.65 3.12
CA THR A 440 46.75 -3.27 2.70
C THR A 440 47.59 -2.90 1.49
N MET A 441 48.94 -3.18 1.56
CA MET A 441 49.86 -2.85 0.47
C MET A 441 49.47 -3.52 -0.85
N ILE A 442 49.20 -4.86 -0.82
CA ILE A 442 48.84 -5.59 -2.04
C ILE A 442 47.45 -5.23 -2.58
N ASN A 443 46.54 -4.74 -1.74
CA ASN A 443 45.20 -4.23 -2.15
C ASN A 443 45.26 -2.88 -2.88
N LEU A 444 46.38 -2.13 -2.75
CA LEU A 444 46.61 -0.91 -3.51
C LEU A 444 46.94 -1.17 -4.98
N ILE A 445 47.58 -2.32 -5.30
CA ILE A 445 47.98 -2.67 -6.68
C ILE A 445 46.78 -2.80 -7.62
N PRO A 446 45.69 -3.58 -7.28
CA PRO A 446 44.49 -3.62 -8.12
C PRO A 446 43.62 -2.36 -7.99
N ARG A 447 44.14 -1.33 -7.32
CA ARG A 447 43.42 -0.06 -7.09
C ARG A 447 42.07 -0.29 -6.40
N PHE A 448 42.08 -1.09 -5.30
CA PHE A 448 40.89 -1.22 -4.42
C PHE A 448 40.76 0.02 -3.52
N TYR A 449 41.85 0.73 -3.31
CA TYR A 449 41.98 2.04 -2.68
C TYR A 449 43.01 2.86 -3.45
N ASP A 450 42.88 4.17 -3.49
CA ASP A 450 43.92 5.08 -3.97
C ASP A 450 44.90 5.42 -2.82
N VAL A 451 46.17 5.63 -3.15
CA VAL A 451 47.21 6.03 -2.18
C VAL A 451 46.93 7.43 -1.65
N THR A 452 47.31 7.68 -0.38
CA THR A 452 47.20 9.02 0.22
C THR A 452 48.32 9.93 -0.27
N GLU A 453 49.53 9.39 -0.34
CA GLU A 453 50.73 10.08 -0.86
C GLU A 453 51.53 9.11 -1.72
N GLY A 454 52.35 9.67 -2.60
CA GLY A 454 53.20 8.89 -3.51
C GLY A 454 52.46 8.35 -4.73
N THR A 455 53.06 7.39 -5.41
CA THR A 455 52.52 6.79 -6.65
C THR A 455 52.83 5.29 -6.72
N ILE A 456 51.88 4.56 -7.33
CA ILE A 456 52.10 3.16 -7.74
C ILE A 456 52.05 3.15 -9.29
N THR A 457 53.04 2.57 -9.91
CA THR A 457 53.07 2.44 -11.36
C THR A 457 53.09 0.98 -11.81
N LEU A 458 52.43 0.72 -12.97
CA LEU A 458 52.53 -0.54 -13.71
C LEU A 458 53.24 -0.23 -15.03
N ASP A 459 54.40 -0.86 -15.27
CA ASP A 459 55.23 -0.63 -16.44
C ASP A 459 55.51 0.88 -16.68
N GLY A 460 55.79 1.65 -15.59
CA GLY A 460 56.09 3.06 -15.59
C GLY A 460 54.90 4.01 -15.66
N LYS A 461 53.66 3.51 -15.82
CA LYS A 461 52.44 4.32 -15.82
C LYS A 461 51.77 4.30 -14.47
N ASP A 462 51.32 5.48 -14.00
CA ASP A 462 50.55 5.57 -12.74
C ASP A 462 49.21 4.83 -12.90
N ILE A 463 48.89 3.90 -11.98
CA ILE A 463 47.66 3.09 -12.00
C ILE A 463 46.39 3.94 -11.97
N ARG A 464 46.47 5.21 -11.53
CA ARG A 464 45.37 6.18 -11.53
C ARG A 464 45.03 6.72 -12.90
N THR A 465 45.99 6.69 -13.85
CA THR A 465 45.81 7.17 -15.24
C THR A 465 45.28 6.07 -16.16
N ILE A 466 45.29 4.81 -15.71
CA ILE A 466 44.80 3.63 -16.45
C ILE A 466 43.36 3.35 -16.04
N SER A 467 42.55 2.75 -16.94
CA SER A 467 41.21 2.27 -16.54
C SER A 467 41.35 1.12 -15.54
N GLN A 468 40.44 1.03 -14.58
CA GLN A 468 40.42 -0.09 -13.63
C GLN A 468 40.32 -1.45 -14.33
N HIS A 469 39.61 -1.50 -15.46
CA HIS A 469 39.47 -2.70 -16.27
C HIS A 469 40.83 -3.11 -16.84
N ASP A 470 41.53 -2.24 -17.56
CA ASP A 470 42.81 -2.53 -18.19
C ASP A 470 43.89 -2.86 -17.15
N LEU A 471 43.90 -2.13 -16.01
CA LEU A 471 44.79 -2.44 -14.90
C LEU A 471 44.55 -3.86 -14.35
N ARG A 472 43.29 -4.19 -14.04
CA ARG A 472 42.94 -5.48 -13.43
C ARG A 472 43.07 -6.64 -14.39
N ASP A 473 43.01 -6.41 -15.70
CA ASP A 473 43.26 -7.45 -16.70
C ASP A 473 44.70 -7.98 -16.66
N GLU A 474 45.65 -7.14 -16.28
CA GLU A 474 47.04 -7.54 -16.15
C GLU A 474 47.35 -8.26 -14.79
N LEU A 475 46.38 -8.30 -13.88
CA LEU A 475 46.56 -8.80 -12.51
C LEU A 475 45.79 -10.10 -12.30
N GLY A 476 46.47 -11.12 -11.71
CA GLY A 476 45.85 -12.30 -11.14
C GLY A 476 45.90 -12.19 -9.61
N TYR A 477 44.74 -11.99 -9.00
CA TYR A 477 44.65 -11.75 -7.55
C TYR A 477 44.05 -12.92 -6.82
N VAL A 478 44.75 -13.43 -5.80
CA VAL A 478 44.33 -14.51 -4.92
C VAL A 478 44.21 -13.96 -3.50
N PRO A 479 42.97 -13.75 -2.98
CA PRO A 479 42.76 -13.21 -1.65
C PRO A 479 43.12 -14.22 -0.55
N GLN A 480 43.42 -13.75 0.66
CA GLN A 480 43.70 -14.56 1.84
C GLN A 480 42.59 -15.60 2.12
N LYS A 481 41.32 -15.20 1.98
CA LYS A 481 40.18 -16.12 2.05
C LYS A 481 39.67 -16.42 0.66
N GLY A 482 39.87 -17.63 0.18
CA GLY A 482 39.37 -18.08 -1.12
C GLY A 482 37.84 -17.98 -1.16
N VAL A 483 37.31 -17.15 -2.08
CA VAL A 483 35.89 -16.99 -2.32
C VAL A 483 35.51 -17.75 -3.59
N LEU A 484 34.56 -18.69 -3.45
CA LEU A 484 33.99 -19.44 -4.57
C LEU A 484 32.54 -19.06 -4.78
N PHE A 485 32.14 -19.00 -6.04
CA PHE A 485 30.78 -18.73 -6.46
C PHE A 485 29.99 -20.03 -6.62
N SER A 486 28.68 -19.95 -6.41
CA SER A 486 27.77 -21.07 -6.72
C SER A 486 27.85 -21.42 -8.19
N GLY A 487 28.00 -22.70 -8.48
CA GLY A 487 28.16 -23.18 -9.86
C GLY A 487 28.92 -24.51 -9.88
N THR A 488 29.84 -24.68 -10.80
CA THR A 488 30.72 -25.85 -10.91
C THR A 488 32.18 -25.50 -10.58
N ILE A 489 33.02 -26.47 -10.42
CA ILE A 489 34.49 -26.27 -10.32
C ILE A 489 34.99 -25.56 -11.58
N GLU A 490 34.63 -26.06 -12.77
CA GLU A 490 34.92 -25.44 -14.05
C GLU A 490 34.54 -23.95 -14.07
N SER A 491 33.28 -23.60 -13.78
CA SER A 491 32.81 -22.20 -13.80
C SER A 491 33.58 -21.32 -12.79
N ASN A 492 34.12 -21.88 -11.72
CA ASN A 492 34.96 -21.16 -10.76
C ASN A 492 36.38 -20.94 -11.25
N ILE A 493 37.00 -21.91 -11.95
CA ILE A 493 38.34 -21.76 -12.51
C ILE A 493 38.29 -20.79 -13.70
N LEU A 494 37.38 -21.02 -14.64
CA LEU A 494 37.19 -20.18 -15.83
C LEU A 494 36.58 -18.80 -15.52
N TYR A 495 36.23 -18.51 -14.28
CA TYR A 495 35.76 -17.16 -13.90
C TYR A 495 36.80 -16.07 -14.21
N GLY A 496 38.10 -16.41 -14.16
CA GLY A 496 39.18 -15.50 -14.55
C GLY A 496 39.37 -15.36 -16.06
N ASN A 497 38.91 -16.33 -16.86
CA ASN A 497 38.98 -16.37 -18.31
C ASN A 497 37.77 -17.14 -18.87
N PRO A 498 36.62 -16.49 -19.04
CA PRO A 498 35.39 -17.15 -19.47
C PRO A 498 35.48 -17.83 -20.85
N ASP A 499 36.39 -17.37 -21.73
CA ASP A 499 36.62 -17.90 -23.04
C ASP A 499 37.76 -18.95 -23.08
N GLY A 500 38.29 -19.30 -21.90
CA GLY A 500 39.39 -20.26 -21.79
C GLY A 500 38.99 -21.69 -22.20
N SER A 501 39.90 -22.39 -22.85
CA SER A 501 39.69 -23.76 -23.28
C SER A 501 39.76 -24.76 -22.09
N GLU A 502 39.17 -25.95 -22.26
CA GLU A 502 39.23 -27.04 -21.29
C GLU A 502 40.70 -27.44 -20.97
N ALA A 503 41.60 -27.38 -21.96
CA ALA A 503 43.00 -27.65 -21.80
C ALA A 503 43.68 -26.64 -20.86
N GLU A 504 43.40 -25.33 -21.04
CA GLU A 504 43.92 -24.26 -20.20
C GLU A 504 43.37 -24.33 -18.76
N MET A 505 42.11 -24.72 -18.61
CA MET A 505 41.48 -24.96 -17.32
C MET A 505 42.18 -26.10 -16.56
N LYS A 506 42.45 -27.23 -17.25
CA LYS A 506 43.13 -28.38 -16.66
C LYS A 506 44.58 -28.07 -16.29
N GLU A 507 45.30 -27.35 -17.17
CA GLU A 507 46.67 -26.88 -16.91
C GLU A 507 46.69 -25.97 -15.66
N ALA A 508 45.75 -25.01 -15.54
CA ALA A 508 45.63 -24.13 -14.38
C ALA A 508 45.33 -24.92 -13.09
N ALA A 509 44.48 -25.95 -13.18
CA ALA A 509 44.18 -26.83 -12.05
C ALA A 509 45.37 -27.67 -11.64
N GLU A 510 46.17 -28.15 -12.58
CA GLU A 510 47.39 -28.93 -12.33
C GLU A 510 48.45 -28.07 -11.64
N ILE A 511 48.75 -26.88 -12.16
CA ILE A 511 49.71 -25.94 -11.56
C ILE A 511 49.29 -25.58 -10.12
N ALA A 512 47.97 -25.38 -9.90
CA ALA A 512 47.43 -25.10 -8.55
C ALA A 512 47.32 -26.33 -7.65
N GLN A 513 47.83 -27.51 -8.08
CA GLN A 513 47.71 -28.78 -7.36
C GLN A 513 46.29 -29.14 -6.95
N ALA A 514 45.31 -28.81 -7.83
CA ALA A 514 43.89 -29.02 -7.60
C ALA A 514 43.36 -30.30 -8.25
N THR A 515 44.09 -30.88 -9.21
CA THR A 515 43.65 -32.00 -10.05
C THR A 515 43.28 -33.23 -9.23
N GLU A 516 44.08 -33.59 -8.22
CA GLU A 516 43.87 -34.79 -7.40
C GLU A 516 42.44 -34.79 -6.79
N PHE A 517 42.12 -33.77 -5.98
CA PHE A 517 40.81 -33.72 -5.33
C PHE A 517 39.64 -33.48 -6.30
N ILE A 518 39.91 -32.91 -7.49
CA ILE A 518 38.88 -32.73 -8.53
C ILE A 518 38.54 -34.07 -9.15
N GLU A 519 39.56 -34.88 -9.49
CA GLU A 519 39.38 -36.19 -10.10
C GLU A 519 38.71 -37.20 -9.17
N GLU A 520 38.89 -37.07 -7.85
CA GLU A 520 38.22 -37.87 -6.82
C GLU A 520 36.69 -37.59 -6.77
N LYS A 521 36.25 -36.45 -7.24
CA LYS A 521 34.81 -36.11 -7.24
C LYS A 521 34.07 -36.83 -8.36
N HIS A 522 32.86 -37.31 -8.06
CA HIS A 522 32.04 -38.09 -9.00
C HIS A 522 31.82 -37.38 -10.37
N LYS A 523 31.65 -36.03 -10.36
CA LYS A 523 31.45 -35.23 -11.56
C LYS A 523 32.70 -34.44 -11.96
N LYS A 524 33.84 -34.70 -11.38
CA LYS A 524 35.09 -34.00 -11.68
C LYS A 524 34.91 -32.47 -11.75
N TYR A 525 35.26 -31.84 -12.86
CA TYR A 525 35.13 -30.39 -13.08
C TYR A 525 33.69 -29.88 -13.06
N GLU A 526 32.70 -30.71 -13.42
CA GLU A 526 31.28 -30.39 -13.32
C GLU A 526 30.70 -30.52 -11.90
N SER A 527 31.53 -30.90 -10.90
CA SER A 527 31.08 -31.03 -9.53
C SER A 527 30.56 -29.71 -8.98
N PRO A 528 29.38 -29.70 -8.31
CA PRO A 528 28.77 -28.48 -7.84
C PRO A 528 29.53 -27.83 -6.70
N ILE A 529 29.70 -26.53 -6.73
CA ILE A 529 30.18 -25.68 -5.65
C ILE A 529 28.98 -24.94 -5.06
N ALA A 530 28.76 -25.14 -3.75
CA ALA A 530 27.74 -24.44 -3.00
C ALA A 530 28.15 -22.97 -2.75
N GLN A 531 27.21 -22.14 -2.34
CA GLN A 531 27.44 -20.73 -2.03
C GLN A 531 28.60 -20.55 -1.03
N GLY A 532 29.58 -19.73 -1.40
CA GLY A 532 30.76 -19.48 -0.63
C GLY A 532 31.68 -20.73 -0.47
N GLY A 533 31.46 -21.78 -1.27
CA GLY A 533 32.25 -23.01 -1.24
C GLY A 533 32.08 -23.81 0.06
N SER A 534 30.88 -23.78 0.68
CA SER A 534 30.66 -24.48 1.97
C SER A 534 30.83 -25.99 1.91
N ASN A 535 30.83 -26.59 0.72
CA ASN A 535 30.99 -28.01 0.46
C ASN A 535 32.41 -28.42 0.06
N VAL A 536 33.38 -27.52 0.19
CA VAL A 536 34.83 -27.81 -0.04
C VAL A 536 35.65 -27.31 1.12
N SER A 537 36.82 -27.97 1.38
CA SER A 537 37.71 -27.59 2.47
C SER A 537 38.42 -26.25 2.22
N GLY A 538 39.00 -25.64 3.26
CA GLY A 538 39.77 -24.39 3.15
C GLY A 538 40.91 -24.48 2.13
N GLY A 539 41.71 -25.54 2.16
CA GLY A 539 42.77 -25.78 1.18
C GLY A 539 42.26 -25.98 -0.24
N GLN A 540 41.13 -26.71 -0.42
CA GLN A 540 40.51 -26.86 -1.72
C GLN A 540 40.01 -25.53 -2.29
N LYS A 541 39.38 -24.65 -1.45
CA LYS A 541 39.02 -23.30 -1.86
C LYS A 541 40.20 -22.48 -2.35
N GLN A 542 41.31 -22.59 -1.60
CA GLN A 542 42.52 -21.87 -1.91
C GLN A 542 43.13 -22.31 -3.25
N ARG A 543 43.26 -23.65 -3.45
CA ARG A 543 43.74 -24.21 -4.73
C ARG A 543 42.85 -23.80 -5.90
N LEU A 544 41.54 -23.81 -5.76
CA LEU A 544 40.61 -23.33 -6.82
C LEU A 544 40.75 -21.82 -7.08
N SER A 545 41.00 -21.02 -6.05
CA SER A 545 41.25 -19.58 -6.20
C SER A 545 42.60 -19.31 -6.90
N ILE A 546 43.62 -20.13 -6.62
CA ILE A 546 44.92 -20.09 -7.32
C ILE A 546 44.72 -20.50 -8.79
N ALA A 547 44.03 -21.61 -9.06
CA ALA A 547 43.73 -22.06 -10.42
C ALA A 547 42.99 -20.98 -11.24
N ARG A 548 42.03 -20.27 -10.62
CA ARG A 548 41.32 -19.13 -11.25
C ARG A 548 42.27 -18.01 -11.69
N ALA A 549 43.22 -17.64 -10.82
CA ALA A 549 44.21 -16.63 -11.13
C ALA A 549 45.18 -17.08 -12.24
N ILE A 550 45.55 -18.34 -12.26
CA ILE A 550 46.44 -18.93 -13.29
C ILE A 550 45.71 -19.00 -14.65
N ALA A 551 44.44 -19.44 -14.68
CA ALA A 551 43.63 -19.54 -15.89
C ALA A 551 43.47 -18.18 -16.61
N LYS A 552 43.59 -17.09 -15.90
CA LYS A 552 43.54 -15.72 -16.44
C LYS A 552 44.80 -15.37 -17.25
N LYS A 553 45.96 -16.01 -16.99
CA LYS A 553 47.28 -15.74 -17.61
C LYS A 553 47.73 -14.28 -17.50
N PRO A 554 47.64 -13.64 -16.32
CA PRO A 554 48.02 -12.26 -16.13
C PRO A 554 49.54 -12.05 -16.21
N LYS A 555 49.97 -10.77 -16.28
CA LYS A 555 51.40 -10.40 -16.22
C LYS A 555 51.91 -10.33 -14.79
N VAL A 556 51.05 -10.01 -13.82
CA VAL A 556 51.38 -9.88 -12.40
C VAL A 556 50.50 -10.80 -11.58
N TYR A 557 51.10 -11.67 -10.78
CA TYR A 557 50.36 -12.50 -9.81
C TYR A 557 50.50 -11.89 -8.42
N ILE A 558 49.39 -11.78 -7.70
CA ILE A 558 49.31 -11.26 -6.32
C ILE A 558 48.67 -12.31 -5.43
N PHE A 559 49.40 -12.75 -4.40
CA PHE A 559 48.95 -13.76 -3.44
C PHE A 559 48.94 -13.17 -2.04
N ASP A 560 47.77 -13.10 -1.41
CA ASP A 560 47.60 -12.65 -0.03
C ASP A 560 47.54 -13.87 0.90
N ASP A 561 48.67 -14.24 1.53
CA ASP A 561 48.79 -15.39 2.45
C ASP A 561 48.10 -16.68 1.95
N SER A 562 48.16 -16.87 0.61
CA SER A 562 47.35 -17.88 -0.07
C SER A 562 47.93 -19.30 0.05
N PHE A 563 49.08 -19.46 0.68
CA PHE A 563 49.76 -20.74 0.82
C PHE A 563 49.69 -21.33 2.24
N SER A 564 49.13 -20.60 3.19
CA SER A 564 49.09 -21.02 4.60
C SER A 564 48.16 -22.21 4.88
N ALA A 565 47.23 -22.52 3.97
CA ALA A 565 46.30 -23.64 4.10
C ALA A 565 46.54 -24.76 3.08
N LEU A 566 47.68 -24.74 2.36
CA LEU A 566 48.08 -25.77 1.39
C LEU A 566 48.82 -26.92 2.01
#